data_3add6b26a9214a9151fd6a25fe3dc7df
#
_entry.id   3add6b26a9214a9151fd6a25fe3dc7df
#
_cell.length_a   1.000
_cell.length_b   1.000
_cell.length_c   1.000
_cell.angle_alpha   90.00
_cell.angle_beta   90.00
_cell.angle_gamma   90.00
#
_symmetry.space_group_name_H-M   'P 1'
#
loop_
_entity.id
_entity.type
_entity.pdbx_description
1 polymer ?
#
loop_
_entity_poly.entity_id
_entity_poly.type
_entity_poly.pdbx_seq_one_letter_code
_entity_poly.pdbx_strand_id
1 'polypeptide(L)'
;VKSTVLNSWLQRSHFQHQDYVFSGHFHKRQQSNNIVYIGNAFPHNYADAGDDDRGMMILEWGGKPEYITWPDQPIYRTYKLSQIIDTPEKLLRPKMHCRVTIDLPITFEEANFIKEKFMPEYDLRELMLIPEKVEVDATSAPIDINFESVDTIVMNQINAIDSDTFDKSLLLEIYSDL
;
A
#
# COMPACT_ATOMS: atom_id res chain seq x y z
N VAL A 1 18.49 -7.39 -4.83
CA VAL A 1 18.08 -6.48 -5.90
C VAL A 1 19.35 -6.00 -6.56
N LYS A 2 19.59 -6.43 -7.82
CA LYS A 2 20.72 -5.96 -8.61
C LYS A 2 20.50 -4.47 -8.87
N SER A 3 21.34 -3.62 -8.29
CA SER A 3 21.38 -2.22 -8.63
C SER A 3 21.72 -2.10 -10.11
N THR A 4 20.77 -1.67 -10.90
CA THR A 4 21.04 -1.21 -12.26
C THR A 4 21.94 0.00 -12.10
N VAL A 5 23.22 -0.16 -12.38
CA VAL A 5 24.15 0.96 -12.45
C VAL A 5 23.65 1.79 -13.62
N LEU A 6 22.90 2.85 -13.32
CA LEU A 6 22.72 3.91 -14.27
C LEU A 6 24.13 4.35 -14.68
N ASN A 7 24.45 4.25 -15.97
CA ASN A 7 25.63 4.85 -16.57
C ASN A 7 25.49 6.38 -16.46
N SER A 8 25.53 6.88 -15.24
CA SER A 8 25.60 8.31 -15.01
C SER A 8 27.05 8.70 -15.20
N TRP A 9 27.28 9.73 -15.99
CA TRP A 9 28.56 10.40 -16.14
C TRP A 9 29.11 10.90 -14.77
N LEU A 10 28.29 10.88 -13.69
CA LEU A 10 28.68 11.14 -12.32
C LEU A 10 29.09 9.85 -11.63
N GLN A 11 30.37 9.72 -11.32
CA GLN A 11 30.92 8.61 -10.58
C GLN A 11 31.15 8.99 -9.11
N ARG A 12 31.18 7.99 -8.23
CA ARG A 12 31.43 8.18 -6.80
C ARG A 12 32.72 8.95 -6.50
N SER A 13 33.76 8.75 -7.33
CA SER A 13 35.02 9.44 -7.24
C SER A 13 34.94 10.97 -7.35
N HIS A 14 33.89 11.48 -8.00
CA HIS A 14 33.68 12.93 -8.11
C HIS A 14 33.28 13.60 -6.78
N PHE A 15 32.84 12.82 -5.79
CA PHE A 15 32.33 13.30 -4.51
C PHE A 15 33.25 13.01 -3.32
N GLN A 16 34.42 12.43 -3.56
CA GLN A 16 35.31 11.98 -2.49
C GLN A 16 35.93 13.10 -1.63
N HIS A 17 35.86 14.34 -2.09
CA HIS A 17 36.42 15.52 -1.40
C HIS A 17 35.36 16.28 -0.59
N GLN A 18 34.07 15.89 -0.64
CA GLN A 18 33.02 16.46 0.16
C GLN A 18 32.86 15.67 1.46
N ASP A 19 32.60 16.36 2.57
CA ASP A 19 32.29 15.69 3.84
C ASP A 19 30.99 14.89 3.73
N TYR A 20 29.98 15.46 3.09
CA TYR A 20 28.68 14.84 2.85
C TYR A 20 28.16 15.19 1.45
N VAL A 21 27.50 14.22 0.84
CA VAL A 21 26.70 14.38 -0.39
C VAL A 21 25.29 13.88 -0.12
N PHE A 22 24.33 14.78 -0.14
CA PHE A 22 22.94 14.43 0.08
C PHE A 22 22.24 14.19 -1.25
N SER A 23 21.49 13.10 -1.31
CA SER A 23 20.74 12.71 -2.50
C SER A 23 19.33 12.26 -2.14
N GLY A 24 18.39 12.55 -3.03
CA GLY A 24 17.04 11.99 -3.00
C GLY A 24 16.95 10.67 -3.78
N HIS A 25 15.82 10.46 -4.48
CA HIS A 25 15.48 9.33 -5.34
C HIS A 25 15.10 8.05 -4.61
N PHE A 26 15.90 7.58 -3.64
CA PHE A 26 15.54 6.39 -2.87
C PHE A 26 14.58 6.76 -1.74
N HIS A 27 13.46 6.04 -1.65
CA HIS A 27 12.46 6.22 -0.58
C HIS A 27 13.01 5.82 0.78
N LYS A 28 13.84 4.78 0.80
CA LYS A 28 14.45 4.28 2.02
C LYS A 28 15.73 5.04 2.34
N ARG A 29 15.84 5.51 3.60
CA ARG A 29 17.08 6.11 4.10
C ARG A 29 18.22 5.11 4.05
N GLN A 30 19.33 5.53 3.51
CA GLN A 30 20.56 4.72 3.42
C GLN A 30 21.79 5.59 3.24
N GLN A 31 22.93 5.06 3.60
CA GLN A 31 24.20 5.77 3.45
C GLN A 31 25.27 4.85 2.85
N SER A 32 26.10 5.40 1.99
CA SER A 32 27.26 4.74 1.44
C SER A 32 28.45 5.70 1.44
N ASN A 33 29.38 5.51 2.37
CA ASN A 33 30.47 6.43 2.66
C ASN A 33 29.93 7.83 3.02
N ASN A 34 30.32 8.86 2.26
CA ASN A 34 29.88 10.24 2.41
C ASN A 34 28.60 10.58 1.65
N ILE A 35 28.03 9.62 0.88
CA ILE A 35 26.77 9.81 0.15
C ILE A 35 25.62 9.34 1.03
N VAL A 36 24.74 10.26 1.34
CA VAL A 36 23.57 10.06 2.20
C VAL A 36 22.29 10.20 1.37
N TYR A 37 21.51 9.13 1.27
CA TYR A 37 20.17 9.17 0.73
C TYR A 37 19.21 9.42 1.88
N ILE A 38 18.62 10.60 1.91
CA ILE A 38 17.79 11.05 3.03
C ILE A 38 16.54 10.19 3.18
N GLY A 39 16.00 9.69 2.06
CA GLY A 39 14.74 8.96 2.03
C GLY A 39 13.52 9.87 2.06
N ASN A 40 12.34 9.28 2.14
CA ASN A 40 11.10 10.02 2.34
C ASN A 40 10.95 10.46 3.79
N ALA A 41 10.28 11.58 4.02
CA ALA A 41 10.02 12.09 5.36
C ALA A 41 9.08 11.16 6.17
N PHE A 42 8.20 10.43 5.49
CA PHE A 42 7.26 9.46 6.06
C PHE A 42 6.86 8.42 5.00
N PRO A 43 6.32 7.25 5.37
CA PRO A 43 5.79 6.28 4.43
C PRO A 43 4.66 6.88 3.59
N HIS A 44 4.68 6.65 2.26
CA HIS A 44 3.71 7.22 1.33
C HIS A 44 2.61 6.23 0.93
N ASN A 45 2.93 4.95 0.93
CA ASN A 45 2.03 3.90 0.47
C ASN A 45 2.47 2.51 0.97
N TYR A 46 1.79 1.47 0.53
CA TYR A 46 2.08 0.09 0.94
C TYR A 46 3.41 -0.49 0.44
N ALA A 47 4.09 0.14 -0.53
CA ALA A 47 5.45 -0.25 -0.88
C ALA A 47 6.45 0.09 0.25
N ASP A 48 6.08 1.03 1.10
CA ASP A 48 6.84 1.46 2.27
C ASP A 48 6.39 0.74 3.56
N ALA A 49 5.50 -0.25 3.46
CA ALA A 49 4.94 -0.92 4.63
C ALA A 49 6.02 -1.57 5.49
N GLY A 50 5.99 -1.29 6.79
CA GLY A 50 6.95 -1.81 7.74
C GLY A 50 8.27 -1.04 7.83
N ASP A 51 8.47 -0.01 7.02
CA ASP A 51 9.64 0.87 7.07
C ASP A 51 9.28 2.18 7.78
N ASP A 52 9.42 2.18 9.10
CA ASP A 52 9.12 3.34 9.96
C ASP A 52 10.37 4.21 10.23
N ASP A 53 11.55 3.80 9.74
CA ASP A 53 12.79 4.56 9.90
C ASP A 53 12.86 5.70 8.87
N ARG A 54 11.92 6.65 9.02
CA ARG A 54 11.76 7.80 8.13
C ARG A 54 11.68 9.07 8.93
N GLY A 55 11.96 10.18 8.27
CA GLY A 55 11.97 11.46 8.94
C GLY A 55 12.70 12.51 8.12
N MET A 56 13.13 13.51 8.81
CA MET A 56 13.94 14.60 8.27
C MET A 56 15.37 14.51 8.78
N MET A 57 16.22 15.29 8.15
CA MET A 57 17.59 15.44 8.57
C MET A 57 17.89 16.93 8.86
N ILE A 58 18.55 17.16 9.98
CA ILE A 58 19.10 18.47 10.33
C ILE A 58 20.61 18.40 10.15
N LEU A 59 21.16 19.38 9.46
CA LEU A 59 22.59 19.58 9.37
C LEU A 59 22.93 21.00 9.78
N GLU A 60 23.63 21.12 10.88
CA GLU A 60 24.30 22.38 11.24
C GLU A 60 25.63 22.50 10.51
N TRP A 61 25.98 23.70 10.07
CA TRP A 61 27.22 23.92 9.35
C TRP A 61 28.44 23.51 10.18
N GLY A 62 29.24 22.61 9.65
CA GLY A 62 30.40 22.03 10.35
C GLY A 62 30.06 20.91 11.34
N GLY A 63 28.78 20.58 11.49
CA GLY A 63 28.28 19.48 12.33
C GLY A 63 28.11 18.16 11.58
N LYS A 64 27.56 17.19 12.30
CA LYS A 64 27.15 15.90 11.73
C LYS A 64 25.65 15.91 11.44
N PRO A 65 25.20 15.20 10.40
CA PRO A 65 23.77 15.05 10.15
C PRO A 65 23.05 14.35 11.30
N GLU A 66 21.95 14.92 11.75
CA GLU A 66 21.06 14.33 12.75
C GLU A 66 19.73 13.99 12.13
N TYR A 67 19.21 12.79 12.43
CA TYR A 67 17.93 12.34 11.92
C TYR A 67 16.83 12.53 12.96
N ILE A 68 15.73 13.12 12.53
CA ILE A 68 14.53 13.30 13.33
C ILE A 68 13.39 12.51 12.70
N THR A 69 12.82 11.57 13.45
CA THR A 69 11.61 10.84 13.06
C THR A 69 10.37 11.58 13.54
N TRP A 70 9.26 11.41 12.81
CA TRP A 70 7.97 11.97 13.20
C TRP A 70 7.22 10.95 14.07
N PRO A 71 6.82 11.33 15.31
CA PRO A 71 6.07 10.42 16.18
C PRO A 71 4.72 9.98 15.57
N ASP A 72 4.07 10.91 14.86
CA ASP A 72 2.73 10.74 14.30
C ASP A 72 2.75 10.50 12.79
N GLN A 73 3.83 9.93 12.25
CA GLN A 73 3.90 9.63 10.83
C GLN A 73 2.83 8.60 10.41
N PRO A 74 2.37 8.62 9.15
CA PRO A 74 1.50 7.60 8.62
C PRO A 74 2.13 6.20 8.77
N ILE A 75 1.35 5.23 9.22
CA ILE A 75 1.79 3.85 9.41
C ILE A 75 1.10 3.00 8.35
N TYR A 76 1.90 2.30 7.54
CA TYR A 76 1.42 1.32 6.56
C TYR A 76 1.83 -0.08 6.99
N ARG A 77 0.88 -1.02 7.02
CA ARG A 77 1.13 -2.43 7.35
C ARG A 77 0.39 -3.35 6.41
N THR A 78 1.01 -4.51 6.20
CA THR A 78 0.37 -5.61 5.47
C THR A 78 0.35 -6.83 6.38
N TYR A 79 -0.83 -7.43 6.54
CA TYR A 79 -1.05 -8.60 7.36
C TYR A 79 -1.86 -9.65 6.59
N LYS A 80 -1.93 -10.85 7.16
CA LYS A 80 -2.92 -11.86 6.81
C LYS A 80 -4.14 -11.72 7.73
N LEU A 81 -5.32 -12.10 7.22
CA LEU A 81 -6.55 -12.02 8.00
C LEU A 81 -6.47 -12.89 9.26
N SER A 82 -5.92 -14.10 9.14
CA SER A 82 -5.68 -14.99 10.27
C SER A 82 -4.91 -14.32 11.41
N GLN A 83 -3.91 -13.51 11.09
CA GLN A 83 -3.08 -12.82 12.09
C GLN A 83 -3.87 -11.76 12.86
N ILE A 84 -4.67 -10.96 12.13
CA ILE A 84 -5.40 -9.86 12.77
C ILE A 84 -6.64 -10.31 13.54
N ILE A 85 -7.21 -11.47 13.22
CA ILE A 85 -8.34 -12.03 13.99
C ILE A 85 -7.85 -12.55 15.34
N ASP A 86 -6.68 -13.19 15.39
CA ASP A 86 -6.14 -13.76 16.60
C ASP A 86 -5.69 -12.72 17.63
N THR A 87 -5.04 -11.65 17.17
CA THR A 87 -4.43 -10.64 18.06
C THR A 87 -4.55 -9.23 17.49
N PRO A 88 -5.75 -8.73 17.23
CA PRO A 88 -5.94 -7.43 16.58
C PRO A 88 -5.34 -6.28 17.40
N GLU A 89 -5.51 -6.29 18.72
CA GLU A 89 -5.02 -5.24 19.63
C GLU A 89 -3.49 -5.13 19.69
N LYS A 90 -2.76 -6.16 19.28
CA LYS A 90 -1.30 -6.13 19.18
C LYS A 90 -0.80 -5.57 17.86
N LEU A 91 -1.57 -5.75 16.81
CA LEU A 91 -1.17 -5.46 15.43
C LEU A 91 -1.76 -4.15 14.94
N LEU A 92 -3.02 -3.88 15.27
CA LEU A 92 -3.72 -2.69 14.81
C LEU A 92 -3.46 -1.52 15.75
N ARG A 93 -3.18 -0.36 15.17
CA ARG A 93 -2.89 0.88 15.90
C ARG A 93 -3.73 2.01 15.34
N PRO A 94 -4.08 3.01 16.14
CA PRO A 94 -4.80 4.17 15.66
C PRO A 94 -4.15 4.84 14.46
N LYS A 95 -4.96 5.32 13.53
CA LYS A 95 -4.55 6.05 12.30
C LYS A 95 -3.65 5.27 11.34
N MET A 96 -3.61 3.95 11.47
CA MET A 96 -2.89 3.06 10.57
C MET A 96 -3.64 2.86 9.26
N HIS A 97 -2.89 2.72 8.16
CA HIS A 97 -3.33 2.15 6.89
C HIS A 97 -2.98 0.68 6.88
N CYS A 98 -3.98 -0.18 6.77
CA CYS A 98 -3.82 -1.61 6.87
C CYS A 98 -4.32 -2.31 5.61
N ARG A 99 -3.44 -3.10 4.97
CA ARG A 99 -3.78 -4.01 3.89
C ARG A 99 -3.76 -5.43 4.42
N VAL A 100 -4.84 -6.15 4.24
CA VAL A 100 -5.02 -7.49 4.79
C VAL A 100 -5.32 -8.46 3.66
N THR A 101 -4.47 -9.46 3.51
CA THR A 101 -4.72 -10.57 2.59
C THR A 101 -5.67 -11.56 3.26
N ILE A 102 -6.76 -11.88 2.58
CA ILE A 102 -7.74 -12.87 3.04
C ILE A 102 -7.17 -14.26 2.77
N ASP A 103 -6.67 -14.91 3.81
CA ASP A 103 -6.12 -16.26 3.80
C ASP A 103 -7.04 -17.28 4.49
N LEU A 104 -8.25 -16.85 4.84
CA LEU A 104 -9.29 -17.69 5.44
C LEU A 104 -10.52 -17.75 4.53
N PRO A 105 -11.26 -18.87 4.53
CA PRO A 105 -12.50 -18.98 3.78
C PRO A 105 -13.60 -18.18 4.47
N ILE A 106 -13.74 -16.92 4.07
CA ILE A 106 -14.80 -16.03 4.56
C ILE A 106 -15.66 -15.54 3.40
N THR A 107 -16.92 -15.26 3.70
CA THR A 107 -17.86 -14.65 2.76
C THR A 107 -17.59 -13.16 2.60
N PHE A 108 -18.17 -12.57 1.56
CA PHE A 108 -18.13 -11.12 1.36
C PHE A 108 -18.79 -10.34 2.52
N GLU A 109 -19.89 -10.88 3.07
CA GLU A 109 -20.60 -10.28 4.20
C GLU A 109 -19.75 -10.28 5.46
N GLU A 110 -19.06 -11.39 5.74
CA GLU A 110 -18.12 -11.47 6.87
C GLU A 110 -16.94 -10.51 6.70
N ALA A 111 -16.40 -10.37 5.49
CA ALA A 111 -15.35 -9.41 5.19
C ALA A 111 -15.80 -7.97 5.43
N ASN A 112 -16.99 -7.61 4.96
CA ASN A 112 -17.58 -6.30 5.22
C ASN A 112 -17.82 -6.06 6.71
N PHE A 113 -18.35 -7.05 7.43
CA PHE A 113 -18.57 -6.96 8.87
C PHE A 113 -17.24 -6.71 9.63
N ILE A 114 -16.18 -7.43 9.28
CA ILE A 114 -14.83 -7.22 9.85
C ILE A 114 -14.38 -5.78 9.60
N LYS A 115 -14.53 -5.29 8.38
CA LYS A 115 -14.13 -3.93 8.02
C LYS A 115 -14.90 -2.88 8.80
N GLU A 116 -16.23 -2.99 8.84
CA GLU A 116 -17.10 -2.06 9.54
C GLU A 116 -16.84 -2.04 11.05
N LYS A 117 -16.49 -3.18 11.62
CA LYS A 117 -16.17 -3.30 13.04
C LYS A 117 -14.78 -2.76 13.36
N PHE A 118 -13.75 -3.20 12.63
CA PHE A 118 -12.36 -2.90 12.97
C PHE A 118 -11.96 -1.45 12.68
N MET A 119 -12.53 -0.85 11.63
CA MET A 119 -12.24 0.54 11.27
C MET A 119 -12.48 1.50 12.45
N PRO A 120 -13.67 1.54 13.06
CA PRO A 120 -13.92 2.43 14.21
C PRO A 120 -13.31 1.92 15.52
N GLU A 121 -13.26 0.60 15.76
CA GLU A 121 -12.76 0.01 17.00
C GLU A 121 -11.27 0.31 17.23
N TYR A 122 -10.48 0.27 16.15
CA TYR A 122 -9.03 0.53 16.20
C TYR A 122 -8.64 1.90 15.64
N ASP A 123 -9.60 2.80 15.35
CA ASP A 123 -9.38 4.13 14.76
C ASP A 123 -8.46 4.06 13.51
N LEU A 124 -8.72 3.09 12.63
CA LEU A 124 -7.92 2.90 11.43
C LEU A 124 -8.26 3.97 10.38
N ARG A 125 -7.27 4.46 9.65
CA ARG A 125 -7.50 5.32 8.48
C ARG A 125 -7.98 4.55 7.28
N GLU A 126 -7.50 3.34 7.14
CA GLU A 126 -7.85 2.48 6.03
C GLU A 126 -7.72 1.01 6.43
N LEU A 127 -8.66 0.20 6.00
CA LEU A 127 -8.60 -1.25 6.06
C LEU A 127 -9.00 -1.81 4.69
N MET A 128 -8.01 -2.31 3.94
CA MET A 128 -8.21 -2.96 2.65
C MET A 128 -8.15 -4.47 2.84
N LEU A 129 -9.23 -5.16 2.50
CA LEU A 129 -9.26 -6.63 2.47
C LEU A 129 -9.05 -7.07 1.02
N ILE A 130 -8.02 -7.87 0.76
CA ILE A 130 -7.63 -8.32 -0.57
C ILE A 130 -7.63 -9.83 -0.59
N PRO A 131 -8.36 -10.48 -1.50
CA PRO A 131 -8.30 -11.93 -1.67
C PRO A 131 -6.86 -12.40 -1.92
N GLU A 132 -6.47 -13.51 -1.33
CA GLU A 132 -5.20 -14.16 -1.66
C GLU A 132 -5.26 -14.60 -3.14
N LYS A 133 -4.23 -14.25 -3.90
CA LYS A 133 -4.13 -14.74 -5.27
C LYS A 133 -3.89 -16.24 -5.22
N VAL A 134 -4.87 -17.03 -5.55
CA VAL A 134 -4.69 -18.44 -5.83
C VAL A 134 -3.95 -18.53 -7.16
N GLU A 135 -2.69 -18.93 -7.16
CA GLU A 135 -2.03 -19.39 -8.37
C GLU A 135 -2.76 -20.67 -8.79
N VAL A 136 -3.66 -20.52 -9.75
CA VAL A 136 -4.35 -21.67 -10.35
C VAL A 136 -3.30 -22.35 -11.22
N ASP A 137 -2.71 -23.42 -10.71
CA ASP A 137 -2.00 -24.38 -11.56
C ASP A 137 -2.98 -24.78 -12.67
N ALA A 138 -2.57 -24.64 -13.93
CA ALA A 138 -3.39 -24.88 -15.11
C ALA A 138 -3.91 -26.32 -15.24
N THR A 139 -3.71 -27.16 -14.21
CA THR A 139 -4.13 -28.56 -14.13
C THR A 139 -5.21 -28.85 -13.09
N SER A 140 -5.59 -27.90 -12.24
CA SER A 140 -6.67 -28.08 -11.28
C SER A 140 -7.97 -27.54 -11.86
N ALA A 141 -9.04 -28.32 -11.75
CA ALA A 141 -10.38 -27.87 -12.13
C ALA A 141 -10.72 -26.55 -11.41
N PRO A 142 -11.35 -25.57 -12.06
CA PRO A 142 -11.65 -24.31 -11.45
C PRO A 142 -12.52 -24.54 -10.20
N ILE A 143 -12.00 -24.17 -9.04
CA ILE A 143 -12.86 -23.93 -7.88
C ILE A 143 -13.69 -22.73 -8.30
N ASP A 144 -14.97 -22.94 -8.48
CA ASP A 144 -15.94 -21.95 -8.90
C ASP A 144 -16.16 -20.91 -7.78
N ILE A 145 -15.13 -20.11 -7.52
CA ILE A 145 -15.30 -18.87 -6.78
C ILE A 145 -15.82 -17.89 -7.83
N ASN A 146 -17.11 -17.89 -7.99
CA ASN A 146 -17.82 -17.02 -8.90
C ASN A 146 -17.77 -15.58 -8.36
N PHE A 147 -16.59 -14.95 -8.45
CA PHE A 147 -16.55 -13.50 -8.40
C PHE A 147 -17.25 -13.03 -9.67
N GLU A 148 -18.45 -12.50 -9.52
CA GLU A 148 -19.08 -11.76 -10.61
C GLU A 148 -18.03 -10.80 -11.16
N SER A 149 -17.80 -10.82 -12.47
CA SER A 149 -16.87 -9.89 -13.08
C SER A 149 -17.33 -8.47 -12.76
N VAL A 150 -16.41 -7.51 -12.74
CA VAL A 150 -16.76 -6.09 -12.54
C VAL A 150 -17.85 -5.69 -13.53
N ASP A 151 -17.78 -6.18 -14.76
CA ASP A 151 -18.77 -5.94 -15.80
C ASP A 151 -20.15 -6.49 -15.39
N THR A 152 -20.22 -7.69 -14.85
CA THR A 152 -21.47 -8.28 -14.36
C THR A 152 -22.06 -7.45 -13.22
N ILE A 153 -21.23 -7.01 -12.29
CA ILE A 153 -21.67 -6.16 -11.17
C ILE A 153 -22.21 -4.82 -11.69
N VAL A 154 -21.49 -4.16 -12.61
CA VAL A 154 -21.92 -2.87 -13.17
C VAL A 154 -23.20 -3.03 -13.98
N MET A 155 -23.30 -4.04 -14.84
CA MET A 155 -24.52 -4.32 -15.61
C MET A 155 -25.71 -4.60 -14.71
N ASN A 156 -25.52 -5.38 -13.64
CA ASN A 156 -26.58 -5.64 -12.65
C ASN A 156 -27.01 -4.35 -11.92
N GLN A 157 -26.06 -3.50 -11.56
CA GLN A 157 -26.34 -2.20 -10.95
C GLN A 157 -27.12 -1.28 -11.90
N ILE A 158 -26.74 -1.16 -13.17
CA ILE A 158 -27.45 -0.36 -14.16
C ILE A 158 -28.88 -0.90 -14.35
N ASN A 159 -29.05 -2.22 -14.43
CA ASN A 159 -30.36 -2.85 -14.57
C ASN A 159 -31.23 -2.66 -13.32
N ALA A 160 -30.64 -2.56 -12.14
CA ALA A 160 -31.34 -2.34 -10.88
C ALA A 160 -31.80 -0.89 -10.65
N ILE A 161 -31.31 0.08 -11.45
CA ILE A 161 -31.74 1.47 -11.35
C ILE A 161 -33.25 1.56 -11.67
N ASP A 162 -34.04 1.98 -10.72
CA ASP A 162 -35.46 2.30 -10.90
C ASP A 162 -35.62 3.81 -11.03
N SER A 163 -35.54 4.31 -12.28
CA SER A 163 -35.61 5.74 -12.56
C SER A 163 -36.18 5.99 -13.96
N ASP A 164 -37.15 6.86 -14.04
CA ASP A 164 -37.72 7.33 -15.30
C ASP A 164 -36.85 8.42 -15.99
N THR A 165 -35.81 8.88 -15.32
CA THR A 165 -34.93 9.96 -15.79
C THR A 165 -33.72 9.44 -16.60
N PHE A 166 -33.45 8.16 -16.57
CA PHE A 166 -32.29 7.57 -17.24
C PHE A 166 -32.72 6.51 -18.24
N ASP A 167 -32.15 6.59 -19.44
CA ASP A 167 -32.26 5.52 -20.44
C ASP A 167 -31.21 4.43 -20.12
N LYS A 168 -31.71 3.30 -19.58
CA LYS A 168 -30.88 2.15 -19.22
C LYS A 168 -30.17 1.56 -20.43
N SER A 169 -30.81 1.57 -21.60
CA SER A 169 -30.22 1.03 -22.83
C SER A 169 -29.01 1.84 -23.25
N LEU A 170 -29.12 3.16 -23.16
CA LEU A 170 -28.03 4.07 -23.47
C LEU A 170 -26.88 3.93 -22.47
N LEU A 171 -27.15 3.75 -21.16
CA LEU A 171 -26.12 3.54 -20.15
C LEU A 171 -25.37 2.23 -20.39
N LEU A 172 -26.05 1.15 -20.75
CA LEU A 172 -25.42 -0.14 -21.08
C LEU A 172 -24.58 -0.04 -22.35
N GLU A 173 -25.05 0.69 -23.37
CA GLU A 173 -24.29 0.93 -24.60
C GLU A 173 -23.00 1.71 -24.32
N ILE A 174 -23.08 2.82 -23.57
CA ILE A 174 -21.92 3.63 -23.18
C ILE A 174 -20.91 2.78 -22.38
N TYR A 175 -21.40 1.94 -21.48
CA TYR A 175 -20.51 1.10 -20.68
C TYR A 175 -19.81 0.02 -21.51
N SER A 176 -20.50 -0.51 -22.52
CA SER A 176 -19.92 -1.53 -23.41
C SER A 176 -18.87 -0.99 -24.38
N ASP A 177 -18.86 0.33 -24.61
CA ASP A 177 -17.92 1.02 -25.49
C ASP A 177 -16.65 1.54 -24.78
N LEU A 178 -16.55 1.34 -23.43
CA LEU A 178 -15.40 1.69 -22.60
C LEU A 178 -14.40 0.54 -22.49
#